data_123717f479337c8e3ee8bf03660f8621
#
_entry.id   123717f479337c8e3ee8bf03660f8621
#
_cell.length_a   1.000
_cell.length_b   1.000
_cell.length_c   1.000
_cell.angle_alpha   90.00
_cell.angle_beta   90.00
_cell.angle_gamma   90.00
#
_symmetry.space_group_name_H-M   'P 1'
#
loop_
_entity.id
_entity.type
_entity.pdbx_description
1 polymer ?
#
loop_
_entity_poly.entity_id
_entity_poly.type
_entity_poly.pdbx_seq_one_letter_code
_entity_poly.pdbx_strand_id
1 'polypeptide(L)'
;MTATDVWTRLDERIRAYQQLRTRHSQALEQIALAELAEGVQQSNAIENSTLTLDDTEAVLAGRLPAGRKELREVFEAKNLAAVTADLLTGTEPLSTDLILRWHATLLAGIRDDAAGRFRRANEWVRVGGHLGANPGFVSGLLADALDRYRQDTTRADREAPRAVVDAIARFHCEFEVIHPFVDGNGRIGRVLINKQFHDLGLPPVIVRARNRDRDYYPPLARYATTDDHEGMTSLLALLLLESLHKRIALLTSARVIPLADWARAAEIRGNVAANKARRQTIPAFRMRHRWTIAEDYHEMTPPT
;
A
#
# COMPACT_ATOMS: atom_id res chain seq x y z
N MET A 1 -12.33 30.30 1.89
CA MET A 1 -12.35 29.10 1.03
C MET A 1 -12.19 27.88 1.90
N THR A 2 -13.18 27.00 1.92
CA THR A 2 -13.11 25.69 2.56
C THR A 2 -11.97 24.89 1.94
N ALA A 3 -11.10 24.31 2.76
CA ALA A 3 -10.08 23.38 2.27
C ALA A 3 -10.79 22.33 1.40
N THR A 4 -10.36 22.18 0.15
CA THR A 4 -10.93 21.17 -0.76
C THR A 4 -10.87 19.81 -0.07
N ASP A 5 -11.99 19.13 0.00
CA ASP A 5 -12.10 17.82 0.64
C ASP A 5 -11.13 16.82 0.01
N VAL A 6 -10.66 15.87 0.80
CA VAL A 6 -9.71 14.83 0.35
C VAL A 6 -10.25 14.04 -0.85
N TRP A 7 -11.55 13.80 -0.88
CA TRP A 7 -12.21 13.04 -1.95
C TRP A 7 -12.28 13.80 -3.26
N THR A 8 -12.53 15.12 -3.22
CA THR A 8 -12.47 15.99 -4.40
C THR A 8 -11.05 16.01 -4.99
N ARG A 9 -10.02 16.16 -4.13
CA ARG A 9 -8.62 16.11 -4.60
C ARG A 9 -8.28 14.74 -5.20
N LEU A 10 -8.75 13.66 -4.57
CA LEU A 10 -8.51 12.30 -5.06
C LEU A 10 -9.13 12.10 -6.45
N ASP A 11 -10.37 12.53 -6.64
CA ASP A 11 -11.06 12.47 -7.93
C ASP A 11 -10.29 13.23 -9.03
N GLU A 12 -9.90 14.48 -8.75
CA GLU A 12 -9.10 15.27 -9.69
C GLU A 12 -7.79 14.60 -10.07
N ARG A 13 -7.09 14.00 -9.09
CA ARG A 13 -5.79 13.34 -9.34
C ARG A 13 -5.96 12.01 -10.08
N ILE A 14 -7.01 11.25 -9.81
CA ILE A 14 -7.33 10.03 -10.56
C ILE A 14 -7.59 10.38 -12.03
N ARG A 15 -8.41 11.39 -12.33
CA ARG A 15 -8.68 11.81 -13.70
C ARG A 15 -7.40 12.24 -14.43
N ALA A 16 -6.56 13.06 -13.79
CA ALA A 16 -5.28 13.46 -14.34
C ALA A 16 -4.35 12.27 -14.62
N TYR A 17 -4.27 11.34 -13.69
CA TYR A 17 -3.47 10.13 -13.82
C TYR A 17 -3.98 9.23 -14.95
N GLN A 18 -5.28 9.02 -15.10
CA GLN A 18 -5.85 8.20 -16.16
C GLN A 18 -5.52 8.76 -17.57
N GLN A 19 -5.51 10.09 -17.73
CA GLN A 19 -5.09 10.72 -18.98
C GLN A 19 -3.59 10.48 -19.29
N LEU A 20 -2.75 10.50 -18.27
CA LEU A 20 -1.30 10.26 -18.43
C LEU A 20 -1.00 8.77 -18.63
N ARG A 21 -1.75 7.88 -18.00
CA ARG A 21 -1.54 6.42 -18.03
C ARG A 21 -1.57 5.88 -19.46
N THR A 22 -2.48 6.34 -20.30
CA THR A 22 -2.59 5.88 -21.70
C THR A 22 -1.43 6.35 -22.56
N ARG A 23 -0.81 7.49 -22.21
CA ARG A 23 0.29 8.10 -22.99
C ARG A 23 1.68 7.69 -22.51
N HIS A 24 1.80 7.28 -21.26
CA HIS A 24 3.09 7.06 -20.60
C HIS A 24 3.17 5.68 -19.89
N SER A 25 2.55 4.63 -20.46
CA SER A 25 2.52 3.30 -19.84
C SER A 25 3.90 2.76 -19.49
N GLN A 26 4.86 2.86 -20.43
CA GLN A 26 6.22 2.39 -20.22
C GLN A 26 6.96 3.14 -19.10
N ALA A 27 6.78 4.47 -19.01
CA ALA A 27 7.38 5.26 -17.93
C ALA A 27 6.77 4.89 -16.57
N LEU A 28 5.45 4.61 -16.52
CA LEU A 28 4.77 4.15 -15.29
C LEU A 28 5.24 2.77 -14.85
N GLU A 29 5.50 1.86 -15.77
CA GLU A 29 6.13 0.55 -15.46
C GLU A 29 7.52 0.74 -14.85
N GLN A 30 8.34 1.61 -15.41
CA GLN A 30 9.66 1.92 -14.85
C GLN A 30 9.58 2.53 -13.45
N ILE A 31 8.60 3.40 -13.19
CA ILE A 31 8.35 3.95 -11.86
C ILE A 31 7.93 2.82 -10.89
N ALA A 32 7.03 1.92 -11.29
CA ALA A 32 6.59 0.81 -10.46
C ALA A 32 7.73 -0.17 -10.13
N LEU A 33 8.59 -0.48 -11.10
CA LEU A 33 9.78 -1.30 -10.89
C LEU A 33 10.80 -0.62 -9.96
N ALA A 34 11.01 0.68 -10.09
CA ALA A 34 11.89 1.43 -9.19
C ALA A 34 11.37 1.50 -7.75
N GLU A 35 10.05 1.40 -7.56
CA GLU A 35 9.40 1.37 -6.25
C GLU A 35 9.33 -0.03 -5.62
N LEU A 36 9.58 -1.09 -6.38
CA LEU A 36 9.46 -2.47 -5.91
C LEU A 36 10.29 -2.72 -4.65
N ALA A 37 11.55 -2.36 -4.67
CA ALA A 37 12.45 -2.55 -3.53
C ALA A 37 11.98 -1.77 -2.29
N GLU A 38 11.50 -0.54 -2.47
CA GLU A 38 10.96 0.28 -1.38
C GLU A 38 9.68 -0.34 -0.80
N GLY A 39 8.76 -0.79 -1.65
CA GLY A 39 7.52 -1.46 -1.24
C GLY A 39 7.77 -2.74 -0.45
N VAL A 40 8.69 -3.57 -0.94
CA VAL A 40 9.13 -4.82 -0.28
C VAL A 40 9.77 -4.51 1.07
N GLN A 41 10.72 -3.57 1.10
CA GLN A 41 11.41 -3.18 2.33
C GLN A 41 10.43 -2.66 3.38
N GLN A 42 9.53 -1.74 3.02
CA GLN A 42 8.56 -1.19 3.96
C GLN A 42 7.59 -2.26 4.47
N SER A 43 7.11 -3.14 3.60
CA SER A 43 6.19 -4.21 4.01
C SER A 43 6.84 -5.22 4.96
N ASN A 44 8.09 -5.62 4.72
CA ASN A 44 8.83 -6.50 5.64
C ASN A 44 9.23 -5.79 6.94
N ALA A 45 9.57 -4.49 6.89
CA ALA A 45 9.88 -3.70 8.08
C ALA A 45 8.67 -3.51 9.01
N ILE A 46 7.43 -3.51 8.48
CA ILE A 46 6.21 -3.58 9.30
C ILE A 46 6.20 -4.88 10.13
N GLU A 47 6.71 -5.97 9.58
CA GLU A 47 6.85 -7.28 10.25
C GLU A 47 8.20 -7.44 10.99
N ASN A 48 8.87 -6.31 11.30
CA ASN A 48 10.11 -6.23 12.06
C ASN A 48 11.38 -6.73 11.34
N SER A 49 11.38 -6.85 10.00
CA SER A 49 12.63 -7.08 9.26
C SER A 49 13.61 -5.94 9.47
N THR A 50 14.89 -6.29 9.60
CA THR A 50 16.00 -5.36 9.82
C THR A 50 16.70 -4.94 8.53
N LEU A 51 16.26 -5.46 7.36
CA LEU A 51 16.83 -5.06 6.07
C LEU A 51 16.55 -3.59 5.78
N THR A 52 17.60 -2.85 5.47
CA THR A 52 17.50 -1.50 4.94
C THR A 52 17.02 -1.51 3.49
N LEU A 53 16.72 -0.36 2.91
CA LEU A 53 16.39 -0.26 1.49
C LEU A 53 17.57 -0.71 0.62
N ASP A 54 18.79 -0.28 0.96
CA ASP A 54 20.00 -0.66 0.21
C ASP A 54 20.27 -2.17 0.30
N ASP A 55 20.03 -2.79 1.47
CA ASP A 55 20.09 -4.25 1.63
C ASP A 55 19.05 -4.95 0.76
N THR A 56 17.82 -4.44 0.72
CA THR A 56 16.74 -4.99 -0.10
C THR A 56 17.06 -4.85 -1.58
N GLU A 57 17.54 -3.69 -2.04
CA GLU A 57 17.99 -3.49 -3.42
C GLU A 57 19.12 -4.46 -3.78
N ALA A 58 20.08 -4.71 -2.86
CA ALA A 58 21.14 -5.68 -3.09
C ALA A 58 20.59 -7.11 -3.25
N VAL A 59 19.70 -7.53 -2.35
CA VAL A 59 19.04 -8.85 -2.39
C VAL A 59 18.27 -9.05 -3.70
N LEU A 60 17.49 -8.07 -4.14
CA LEU A 60 16.73 -8.14 -5.39
C LEU A 60 17.63 -8.14 -6.63
N ALA A 61 18.82 -7.55 -6.54
CA ALA A 61 19.85 -7.61 -7.57
C ALA A 61 20.70 -8.91 -7.52
N GLY A 62 20.32 -9.90 -6.70
CA GLY A 62 21.06 -11.17 -6.56
C GLY A 62 22.36 -11.06 -5.77
N ARG A 63 22.57 -9.98 -5.01
CA ARG A 63 23.75 -9.74 -4.19
C ARG A 63 23.44 -10.00 -2.71
N LEU A 64 24.45 -10.29 -1.92
CA LEU A 64 24.28 -10.38 -0.46
C LEU A 64 24.11 -8.98 0.16
N PRO A 65 23.23 -8.85 1.17
CA PRO A 65 23.10 -7.61 1.92
C PRO A 65 24.37 -7.29 2.73
N ALA A 66 24.55 -6.03 3.10
CA ALA A 66 25.70 -5.63 3.91
C ALA A 66 25.61 -6.14 5.35
N GLY A 67 26.74 -6.58 5.88
CA GLY A 67 26.85 -7.08 7.26
C GLY A 67 26.19 -8.44 7.48
N ARG A 68 26.00 -8.79 8.76
CA ARG A 68 25.38 -10.07 9.14
C ARG A 68 23.86 -9.91 9.19
N LYS A 69 23.16 -10.55 8.28
CA LYS A 69 21.70 -10.59 8.20
C LYS A 69 21.18 -12.02 8.33
N GLU A 70 19.98 -12.17 8.83
CA GLU A 70 19.35 -13.47 8.90
C GLU A 70 18.93 -13.95 7.50
N LEU A 71 19.23 -15.19 7.17
CA LEU A 71 18.88 -15.78 5.87
C LEU A 71 17.36 -15.73 5.63
N ARG A 72 16.56 -15.85 6.68
CA ARG A 72 15.11 -15.72 6.65
C ARG A 72 14.68 -14.39 6.05
N GLU A 73 15.25 -13.26 6.49
CA GLU A 73 14.90 -11.92 5.98
C GLU A 73 15.23 -11.77 4.49
N VAL A 74 16.32 -12.42 4.02
CA VAL A 74 16.68 -12.44 2.61
C VAL A 74 15.61 -13.18 1.79
N PHE A 75 15.15 -14.36 2.26
CA PHE A 75 14.05 -15.07 1.61
C PHE A 75 12.75 -14.28 1.64
N GLU A 76 12.40 -13.66 2.77
CA GLU A 76 11.21 -12.81 2.89
C GLU A 76 11.22 -11.66 1.87
N ALA A 77 12.36 -11.02 1.65
CA ALA A 77 12.48 -9.95 0.65
C ALA A 77 12.33 -10.49 -0.78
N LYS A 78 13.02 -11.59 -1.12
CA LYS A 78 12.94 -12.22 -2.47
C LYS A 78 11.54 -12.71 -2.78
N ASN A 79 10.90 -13.40 -1.83
CA ASN A 79 9.59 -13.99 -2.01
C ASN A 79 8.51 -12.92 -2.16
N LEU A 80 8.53 -11.89 -1.31
CA LEU A 80 7.59 -10.77 -1.43
C LEU A 80 7.78 -10.00 -2.73
N ALA A 81 9.03 -9.84 -3.20
CA ALA A 81 9.29 -9.24 -4.50
C ALA A 81 8.72 -10.08 -5.64
N ALA A 82 8.84 -11.41 -5.59
CA ALA A 82 8.27 -12.30 -6.59
C ALA A 82 6.74 -12.19 -6.64
N VAL A 83 6.07 -12.19 -5.48
CA VAL A 83 4.61 -11.97 -5.40
C VAL A 83 4.21 -10.59 -5.95
N THR A 84 4.98 -9.55 -5.63
CA THR A 84 4.69 -8.19 -6.11
C THR A 84 4.92 -8.06 -7.63
N ALA A 85 5.93 -8.73 -8.18
CA ALA A 85 6.17 -8.76 -9.62
C ALA A 85 5.03 -9.48 -10.37
N ASP A 86 4.55 -10.62 -9.83
CA ASP A 86 3.39 -11.35 -10.37
C ASP A 86 2.12 -10.47 -10.35
N LEU A 87 1.90 -9.72 -9.26
CA LEU A 87 0.81 -8.75 -9.18
C LEU A 87 0.88 -7.69 -10.30
N LEU A 88 2.07 -7.14 -10.56
CA LEU A 88 2.24 -6.05 -11.53
C LEU A 88 2.06 -6.50 -12.98
N THR A 89 2.30 -7.77 -13.28
CA THR A 89 2.22 -8.34 -14.64
C THR A 89 0.99 -9.22 -14.86
N GLY A 90 0.40 -9.74 -13.77
CA GLY A 90 -0.72 -10.67 -13.82
C GLY A 90 -2.06 -9.99 -14.08
N THR A 91 -2.88 -10.64 -14.90
CA THR A 91 -4.25 -10.20 -15.24
C THR A 91 -5.32 -11.03 -14.56
N GLU A 92 -4.93 -12.04 -13.77
CA GLU A 92 -5.87 -12.92 -13.09
C GLU A 92 -6.69 -12.16 -12.04
N PRO A 93 -8.01 -12.36 -12.00
CA PRO A 93 -8.85 -11.69 -11.02
C PRO A 93 -8.56 -12.17 -9.60
N LEU A 94 -8.77 -11.29 -8.62
CA LEU A 94 -8.61 -11.62 -7.21
C LEU A 94 -9.52 -12.80 -6.82
N SER A 95 -8.92 -13.86 -6.29
CA SER A 95 -9.58 -15.10 -5.91
C SER A 95 -8.88 -15.76 -4.71
N THR A 96 -9.56 -16.69 -4.06
CA THR A 96 -8.97 -17.52 -3.02
C THR A 96 -7.74 -18.28 -3.53
N ASP A 97 -7.80 -18.84 -4.72
CA ASP A 97 -6.70 -19.61 -5.31
C ASP A 97 -5.48 -18.73 -5.59
N LEU A 98 -5.68 -17.52 -6.08
CA LEU A 98 -4.60 -16.54 -6.25
C LEU A 98 -3.95 -16.19 -4.91
N ILE A 99 -4.74 -15.95 -3.87
CA ILE A 99 -4.26 -15.66 -2.52
C ILE A 99 -3.41 -16.82 -1.98
N LEU A 100 -3.88 -18.05 -2.14
CA LEU A 100 -3.15 -19.25 -1.70
C LEU A 100 -1.84 -19.45 -2.46
N ARG A 101 -1.82 -19.24 -3.78
CA ARG A 101 -0.59 -19.30 -4.58
C ARG A 101 0.42 -18.23 -4.16
N TRP A 102 -0.02 -17.00 -3.96
CA TRP A 102 0.85 -15.93 -3.47
C TRP A 102 1.39 -16.21 -2.07
N HIS A 103 0.55 -16.77 -1.20
CA HIS A 103 1.00 -17.19 0.12
C HIS A 103 2.02 -18.34 0.06
N ALA A 104 1.84 -19.29 -0.87
CA ALA A 104 2.82 -20.36 -1.12
C ALA A 104 4.17 -19.77 -1.54
N THR A 105 4.18 -18.84 -2.49
CA THR A 105 5.40 -18.15 -2.92
C THR A 105 6.03 -17.35 -1.78
N LEU A 106 5.22 -16.64 -0.99
CA LEU A 106 5.69 -15.80 0.11
C LEU A 106 6.44 -16.60 1.18
N LEU A 107 5.96 -17.79 1.51
CA LEU A 107 6.54 -18.64 2.58
C LEU A 107 7.50 -19.73 2.08
N ALA A 108 7.75 -19.83 0.77
CA ALA A 108 8.66 -20.83 0.20
C ALA A 108 10.07 -20.75 0.82
N GLY A 109 10.57 -21.88 1.34
CA GLY A 109 11.86 -21.98 2.02
C GLY A 109 11.93 -21.28 3.38
N ILE A 110 10.78 -20.77 3.91
CA ILE A 110 10.67 -20.14 5.23
C ILE A 110 9.80 -20.99 6.16
N ARG A 111 8.60 -21.32 5.72
CA ARG A 111 7.59 -22.10 6.42
C ARG A 111 6.83 -22.99 5.43
N ASP A 112 7.52 -23.96 4.83
CA ASP A 112 6.94 -24.85 3.80
C ASP A 112 5.77 -25.67 4.34
N ASP A 113 5.74 -25.93 5.66
CA ASP A 113 4.64 -26.61 6.36
C ASP A 113 3.31 -25.82 6.34
N ALA A 114 3.39 -24.50 6.22
CA ALA A 114 2.27 -23.55 6.25
C ALA A 114 2.01 -22.87 4.89
N ALA A 115 2.94 -22.99 3.96
CA ALA A 115 2.87 -22.31 2.66
C ALA A 115 1.64 -22.75 1.85
N GLY A 116 0.88 -21.76 1.33
CA GLY A 116 -0.24 -21.98 0.42
C GLY A 116 -1.47 -22.65 1.02
N ARG A 117 -1.64 -22.65 2.32
CA ARG A 117 -2.81 -23.23 2.99
C ARG A 117 -3.33 -22.38 4.13
N PHE A 118 -4.62 -22.45 4.37
CA PHE A 118 -5.23 -21.89 5.56
C PHE A 118 -4.80 -22.59 6.84
N ARG A 119 -5.02 -21.93 7.96
CA ARG A 119 -4.83 -22.48 9.31
C ARG A 119 -5.67 -23.74 9.52
N ARG A 120 -5.09 -24.77 10.14
CA ARG A 120 -5.78 -26.00 10.54
C ARG A 120 -6.59 -25.75 11.83
N ALA A 121 -7.50 -26.65 12.16
CA ALA A 121 -8.41 -26.52 13.30
C ALA A 121 -7.73 -26.24 14.66
N ASN A 122 -6.49 -26.68 14.84
CA ASN A 122 -5.69 -26.45 16.06
C ASN A 122 -4.73 -25.26 15.98
N GLU A 123 -4.66 -24.56 14.84
CA GLU A 123 -3.75 -23.43 14.62
C GLU A 123 -4.43 -22.08 14.92
N TRP A 124 -4.61 -21.80 16.20
CA TRP A 124 -5.12 -20.51 16.66
C TRP A 124 -4.01 -19.46 16.67
N VAL A 125 -4.32 -18.27 16.21
CA VAL A 125 -3.37 -17.14 16.14
C VAL A 125 -3.91 -15.93 16.91
N ARG A 126 -3.00 -15.21 17.55
CA ARG A 126 -3.31 -13.93 18.19
C ARG A 126 -2.90 -12.79 17.26
N VAL A 127 -3.78 -11.83 17.08
CA VAL A 127 -3.59 -10.66 16.22
C VAL A 127 -3.71 -9.41 17.09
N GLY A 128 -2.58 -8.85 17.52
CA GLY A 128 -2.61 -7.74 18.48
C GLY A 128 -3.40 -8.11 19.75
N GLY A 129 -4.51 -7.42 19.98
CA GLY A 129 -5.36 -7.59 21.15
C GLY A 129 -6.48 -8.65 21.01
N HIS A 130 -6.67 -9.27 19.86
CA HIS A 130 -7.75 -10.25 19.62
C HIS A 130 -7.24 -11.58 19.09
N LEU A 131 -8.11 -12.59 19.06
CA LEU A 131 -7.87 -13.85 18.37
C LEU A 131 -8.36 -13.73 16.92
N GLY A 132 -7.59 -14.24 15.98
CA GLY A 132 -8.05 -14.43 14.61
C GLY A 132 -9.29 -15.33 14.55
N ALA A 133 -10.00 -15.30 13.44
CA ALA A 133 -11.20 -16.10 13.26
C ALA A 133 -10.98 -17.59 13.59
N ASN A 134 -12.05 -18.29 14.00
CA ASN A 134 -11.98 -19.74 14.19
C ASN A 134 -11.47 -20.41 12.92
N PRO A 135 -10.40 -21.22 12.99
CA PRO A 135 -9.80 -21.87 11.82
C PRO A 135 -10.79 -22.63 10.93
N GLY A 136 -11.82 -23.23 11.54
CA GLY A 136 -12.83 -23.99 10.79
C GLY A 136 -13.72 -23.13 9.87
N PHE A 137 -13.77 -21.82 10.08
CA PHE A 137 -14.59 -20.89 9.28
C PHE A 137 -13.76 -20.01 8.34
N VAL A 138 -12.44 -20.04 8.42
CA VAL A 138 -11.55 -19.15 7.65
C VAL A 138 -11.85 -19.14 6.16
N SER A 139 -12.00 -20.31 5.55
CA SER A 139 -12.27 -20.41 4.09
C SER A 139 -13.58 -19.75 3.71
N GLY A 140 -14.66 -20.00 4.47
CA GLY A 140 -15.97 -19.39 4.23
C GLY A 140 -15.95 -17.88 4.45
N LEU A 141 -15.36 -17.42 5.56
CA LEU A 141 -15.25 -15.99 5.86
C LEU A 141 -14.46 -15.22 4.80
N LEU A 142 -13.37 -15.81 4.28
CA LEU A 142 -12.61 -15.18 3.20
C LEU A 142 -13.38 -15.15 1.88
N ALA A 143 -14.13 -16.22 1.55
CA ALA A 143 -14.99 -16.24 0.38
C ALA A 143 -16.09 -15.16 0.49
N ASP A 144 -16.75 -15.04 1.63
CA ASP A 144 -17.75 -14.01 1.90
C ASP A 144 -17.18 -12.58 1.78
N ALA A 145 -15.96 -12.36 2.30
CA ALA A 145 -15.27 -11.08 2.19
C ALA A 145 -14.95 -10.73 0.72
N LEU A 146 -14.50 -11.70 -0.08
CA LEU A 146 -14.25 -11.52 -1.51
C LEU A 146 -15.53 -11.20 -2.27
N ASP A 147 -16.64 -11.88 -1.95
CA ASP A 147 -17.92 -11.64 -2.60
C ASP A 147 -18.51 -10.27 -2.25
N ARG A 148 -18.38 -9.82 -0.99
CA ARG A 148 -18.74 -8.45 -0.60
C ARG A 148 -17.90 -7.42 -1.37
N TYR A 149 -16.59 -7.60 -1.41
CA TYR A 149 -15.71 -6.71 -2.16
C TYR A 149 -16.10 -6.59 -3.64
N ARG A 150 -16.40 -7.73 -4.30
CA ARG A 150 -16.86 -7.75 -5.70
C ARG A 150 -18.20 -7.02 -5.88
N GLN A 151 -19.14 -7.23 -4.96
CA GLN A 151 -20.44 -6.54 -4.99
C GLN A 151 -20.28 -5.04 -4.80
N ASP A 152 -19.48 -4.62 -3.79
CA ASP A 152 -19.25 -3.22 -3.48
C ASP A 152 -18.55 -2.50 -4.65
N THR A 153 -17.55 -3.11 -5.28
CA THR A 153 -16.84 -2.53 -6.42
C THR A 153 -17.65 -2.56 -7.72
N THR A 154 -18.60 -3.48 -7.86
CA THR A 154 -19.52 -3.52 -9.03
C THR A 154 -20.62 -2.46 -8.89
N ARG A 155 -21.09 -2.21 -7.65
CA ARG A 155 -22.11 -1.19 -7.35
C ARG A 155 -21.51 0.22 -7.24
N ALA A 156 -20.25 0.30 -6.83
CA ALA A 156 -19.57 1.59 -6.77
C ALA A 156 -19.59 2.20 -8.17
N ASP A 157 -20.20 3.37 -8.27
CA ASP A 157 -19.95 4.22 -9.42
C ASP A 157 -18.44 4.43 -9.51
N ARG A 158 -17.82 3.94 -10.58
CA ARG A 158 -16.36 4.07 -10.78
C ARG A 158 -15.92 5.54 -10.81
N GLU A 159 -16.88 6.44 -10.90
CA GLU A 159 -16.71 7.90 -10.77
C GLU A 159 -16.70 8.37 -9.31
N ALA A 160 -16.97 7.50 -8.31
CA ALA A 160 -16.92 7.84 -6.89
C ALA A 160 -15.71 7.20 -6.19
N PRO A 161 -14.53 7.87 -6.17
CA PRO A 161 -13.30 7.30 -5.62
C PRO A 161 -13.43 6.84 -4.16
N ARG A 162 -14.31 7.50 -3.38
CA ARG A 162 -14.56 7.15 -1.99
C ARG A 162 -15.11 5.73 -1.86
N ALA A 163 -16.12 5.36 -2.63
CA ALA A 163 -16.75 4.04 -2.53
C ALA A 163 -15.76 2.91 -2.86
N VAL A 164 -14.89 3.13 -3.84
CA VAL A 164 -13.84 2.19 -4.23
C VAL A 164 -12.79 2.04 -3.14
N VAL A 165 -12.28 3.13 -2.59
CA VAL A 165 -11.28 3.10 -1.52
C VAL A 165 -11.87 2.50 -0.25
N ASP A 166 -13.14 2.76 0.03
CA ASP A 166 -13.88 2.22 1.16
C ASP A 166 -14.01 0.69 1.08
N ALA A 167 -14.39 0.16 -0.09
CA ALA A 167 -14.47 -1.28 -0.34
C ALA A 167 -13.12 -1.99 -0.14
N ILE A 168 -12.01 -1.38 -0.60
CA ILE A 168 -10.66 -1.91 -0.42
C ILE A 168 -10.25 -1.88 1.06
N ALA A 169 -10.53 -0.78 1.75
CA ALA A 169 -10.22 -0.60 3.17
C ALA A 169 -10.96 -1.62 4.03
N ARG A 170 -12.26 -1.79 3.79
CA ARG A 170 -13.08 -2.80 4.47
C ARG A 170 -12.55 -4.21 4.25
N PHE A 171 -12.31 -4.59 2.99
CA PHE A 171 -11.75 -5.91 2.68
C PHE A 171 -10.42 -6.15 3.38
N HIS A 172 -9.54 -5.15 3.40
CA HIS A 172 -8.26 -5.28 4.10
C HIS A 172 -8.44 -5.47 5.61
N CYS A 173 -9.33 -4.71 6.24
CA CYS A 173 -9.65 -4.88 7.66
C CYS A 173 -10.25 -6.27 7.95
N GLU A 174 -11.21 -6.73 7.14
CA GLU A 174 -11.79 -8.07 7.24
C GLU A 174 -10.72 -9.16 7.12
N PHE A 175 -9.83 -9.05 6.12
CA PHE A 175 -8.73 -10.00 5.91
C PHE A 175 -7.81 -10.08 7.13
N GLU A 176 -7.44 -8.93 7.71
CA GLU A 176 -6.56 -8.88 8.89
C GLU A 176 -7.25 -9.42 10.16
N VAL A 177 -8.57 -9.28 10.29
CA VAL A 177 -9.34 -9.85 11.41
C VAL A 177 -9.54 -11.37 11.22
N ILE A 178 -9.86 -11.82 10.01
CA ILE A 178 -9.95 -13.26 9.68
C ILE A 178 -8.61 -13.93 9.96
N HIS A 179 -7.53 -13.30 9.54
CA HIS A 179 -6.15 -13.77 9.71
C HIS A 179 -5.96 -15.20 9.23
N PRO A 180 -6.15 -15.46 7.91
CA PRO A 180 -6.34 -16.81 7.40
C PRO A 180 -5.13 -17.75 7.53
N PHE A 181 -3.95 -17.22 7.76
CA PHE A 181 -2.69 -17.95 7.77
C PHE A 181 -2.03 -17.95 9.16
N VAL A 182 -1.10 -18.87 9.40
CA VAL A 182 -0.30 -18.88 10.64
C VAL A 182 0.83 -17.84 10.62
N ASP A 183 1.27 -17.42 9.43
CA ASP A 183 2.29 -16.38 9.19
C ASP A 183 2.02 -15.71 7.84
N GLY A 184 2.54 -14.51 7.62
CA GLY A 184 2.47 -13.81 6.33
C GLY A 184 1.17 -13.04 6.04
N ASN A 185 0.21 -12.99 6.96
CA ASN A 185 -1.07 -12.29 6.74
C ASN A 185 -0.87 -10.82 6.39
N GLY A 186 -0.16 -10.04 7.21
CA GLY A 186 0.06 -8.62 6.96
C GLY A 186 0.75 -8.35 5.61
N ARG A 187 1.73 -9.17 5.20
CA ARG A 187 2.40 -9.05 3.90
C ARG A 187 1.42 -9.32 2.75
N ILE A 188 0.66 -10.42 2.81
CA ILE A 188 -0.38 -10.72 1.83
C ILE A 188 -1.46 -9.64 1.84
N GLY A 189 -1.98 -9.22 3.00
CA GLY A 189 -2.98 -8.16 3.11
C GLY A 189 -2.57 -6.87 2.37
N ARG A 190 -1.31 -6.44 2.50
CA ARG A 190 -0.79 -5.28 1.77
C ARG A 190 -0.60 -5.52 0.27
N VAL A 191 -0.26 -6.74 -0.14
CA VAL A 191 -0.27 -7.13 -1.57
C VAL A 191 -1.70 -7.06 -2.12
N LEU A 192 -2.70 -7.51 -1.37
CA LEU A 192 -4.10 -7.49 -1.78
C LEU A 192 -4.65 -6.07 -1.97
N ILE A 193 -4.28 -5.11 -1.10
CA ILE A 193 -4.58 -3.68 -1.33
C ILE A 193 -4.07 -3.25 -2.72
N ASN A 194 -2.82 -3.57 -3.03
CA ASN A 194 -2.19 -3.16 -4.28
C ASN A 194 -2.77 -3.91 -5.49
N LYS A 195 -3.16 -5.18 -5.34
CA LYS A 195 -3.89 -5.92 -6.37
C LYS A 195 -5.22 -5.26 -6.71
N GLN A 196 -5.97 -4.87 -5.68
CA GLN A 196 -7.27 -4.22 -5.86
C GLN A 196 -7.12 -2.85 -6.54
N PHE A 197 -6.13 -2.04 -6.18
CA PHE A 197 -5.82 -0.80 -6.89
C PHE A 197 -5.38 -1.06 -8.33
N HIS A 198 -4.52 -2.06 -8.56
CA HIS A 198 -4.04 -2.42 -9.90
C HIS A 198 -5.19 -2.83 -10.83
N ASP A 199 -6.13 -3.66 -10.35
CA ASP A 199 -7.30 -4.11 -11.14
C ASP A 199 -8.23 -2.96 -11.56
N LEU A 200 -8.22 -1.88 -10.79
CA LEU A 200 -8.95 -0.64 -11.07
C LEU A 200 -8.14 0.35 -11.92
N GLY A 201 -6.94 -0.03 -12.33
CA GLY A 201 -6.04 0.82 -13.09
C GLY A 201 -5.47 1.98 -12.29
N LEU A 202 -5.40 1.85 -10.97
CA LEU A 202 -4.81 2.81 -10.05
C LEU A 202 -3.38 2.39 -9.64
N PRO A 203 -2.53 3.32 -9.25
CA PRO A 203 -1.16 3.01 -8.90
C PRO A 203 -1.06 2.34 -7.52
N PRO A 204 0.02 1.53 -7.29
CA PRO A 204 0.26 0.93 -5.99
C PRO A 204 0.55 1.97 -4.90
N VAL A 205 0.24 1.61 -3.67
CA VAL A 205 0.50 2.41 -2.47
C VAL A 205 1.54 1.72 -1.57
N ILE A 206 2.25 2.49 -0.77
CA ILE A 206 3.25 1.98 0.17
C ILE A 206 2.88 2.40 1.60
N VAL A 207 2.48 1.43 2.42
CA VAL A 207 2.33 1.63 3.87
C VAL A 207 3.70 1.77 4.50
N ARG A 208 3.94 2.83 5.29
CA ARG A 208 5.26 3.12 5.86
C ARG A 208 5.44 2.49 7.24
N ALA A 209 6.45 1.66 7.40
CA ALA A 209 6.77 0.98 8.66
C ALA A 209 6.98 1.96 9.83
N ARG A 210 7.64 3.09 9.58
CA ARG A 210 7.88 4.15 10.58
C ARG A 210 6.59 4.68 11.23
N ASN A 211 5.48 4.63 10.52
CA ASN A 211 4.21 5.20 10.96
C ASN A 211 3.18 4.11 11.34
N ARG A 212 3.56 2.83 11.34
CA ARG A 212 2.63 1.71 11.53
C ARG A 212 1.82 1.83 12.82
N ASP A 213 2.47 2.18 13.92
CA ASP A 213 1.84 2.26 15.26
C ASP A 213 0.92 3.48 15.41
N ARG A 214 1.10 4.50 14.58
CA ARG A 214 0.27 5.70 14.59
C ARG A 214 -0.86 5.67 13.57
N ASP A 215 -0.57 5.21 12.35
CA ASP A 215 -1.44 5.41 11.21
C ASP A 215 -2.08 4.10 10.68
N TYR A 216 -1.43 2.93 10.88
CA TYR A 216 -1.85 1.67 10.26
C TYR A 216 -2.51 0.68 11.25
N TYR A 217 -1.90 0.43 12.39
CA TYR A 217 -2.46 -0.51 13.38
C TYR A 217 -3.71 0.00 14.11
N PRO A 218 -3.84 1.31 14.47
CA PRO A 218 -5.03 1.79 15.17
C PRO A 218 -6.34 1.59 14.38
N PRO A 219 -6.43 1.86 13.06
CA PRO A 219 -7.61 1.52 12.26
C PRO A 219 -7.97 0.03 12.29
N LEU A 220 -6.99 -0.87 12.21
CA LEU A 220 -7.21 -2.32 12.28
C LEU A 220 -7.75 -2.74 13.65
N ALA A 221 -7.16 -2.22 14.73
CA ALA A 221 -7.63 -2.49 16.09
C ALA A 221 -9.04 -1.95 16.33
N ARG A 222 -9.38 -0.78 15.76
CA ARG A 222 -10.73 -0.22 15.83
C ARG A 222 -11.73 -1.09 15.09
N TYR A 223 -11.40 -1.50 13.86
CA TYR A 223 -12.27 -2.40 13.09
C TYR A 223 -12.56 -3.71 13.83
N ALA A 224 -11.55 -4.33 14.43
CA ALA A 224 -11.69 -5.58 15.17
C ALA A 224 -12.68 -5.48 16.38
N THR A 225 -12.96 -4.27 16.87
CA THR A 225 -13.82 -4.05 18.03
C THR A 225 -15.17 -3.39 17.70
N THR A 226 -15.24 -2.61 16.63
CA THR A 226 -16.41 -1.77 16.31
C THR A 226 -16.92 -1.92 14.88
N ASP A 227 -16.27 -2.73 14.04
CA ASP A 227 -16.55 -2.89 12.60
C ASP A 227 -16.41 -1.57 11.79
N ASP A 228 -15.69 -0.58 12.36
CA ASP A 228 -15.48 0.73 11.77
C ASP A 228 -14.14 0.77 11.02
N HIS A 229 -14.20 0.82 9.70
CA HIS A 229 -13.04 0.88 8.79
C HIS A 229 -12.73 2.29 8.25
N GLU A 230 -13.44 3.35 8.67
CA GLU A 230 -13.24 4.72 8.16
C GLU A 230 -11.80 5.23 8.35
N GLY A 231 -11.13 4.82 9.44
CA GLY A 231 -9.72 5.14 9.65
C GLY A 231 -8.81 4.53 8.58
N MET A 232 -9.08 3.31 8.14
CA MET A 232 -8.34 2.66 7.06
C MET A 232 -8.68 3.28 5.70
N THR A 233 -9.95 3.60 5.45
CA THR A 233 -10.41 4.32 4.26
C THR A 233 -9.65 5.65 4.12
N SER A 234 -9.57 6.42 5.20
CA SER A 234 -8.83 7.69 5.25
C SER A 234 -7.33 7.50 4.98
N LEU A 235 -6.72 6.48 5.57
CA LEU A 235 -5.30 6.16 5.33
C LEU A 235 -5.04 5.82 3.87
N LEU A 236 -5.82 4.91 3.29
CA LEU A 236 -5.65 4.49 1.89
C LEU A 236 -5.87 5.64 0.92
N ALA A 237 -6.81 6.54 1.18
CA ALA A 237 -7.03 7.75 0.38
C ALA A 237 -5.77 8.66 0.36
N LEU A 238 -5.12 8.89 1.51
CA LEU A 238 -3.90 9.69 1.60
C LEU A 238 -2.70 9.00 0.93
N LEU A 239 -2.57 7.69 1.07
CA LEU A 239 -1.51 6.93 0.40
C LEU A 239 -1.69 6.91 -1.12
N LEU A 240 -2.93 6.78 -1.59
CA LEU A 240 -3.26 6.84 -3.02
C LEU A 240 -2.99 8.25 -3.58
N LEU A 241 -3.36 9.32 -2.86
CA LEU A 241 -3.00 10.69 -3.25
C LEU A 241 -1.48 10.87 -3.37
N GLU A 242 -0.70 10.41 -2.39
CA GLU A 242 0.77 10.47 -2.44
C GLU A 242 1.30 9.75 -3.68
N SER A 243 0.77 8.57 -3.98
CA SER A 243 1.16 7.77 -5.14
C SER A 243 0.80 8.43 -6.48
N LEU A 244 -0.38 9.04 -6.58
CA LEU A 244 -0.82 9.80 -7.75
C LEU A 244 0.03 11.06 -7.95
N HIS A 245 0.26 11.84 -6.89
CA HIS A 245 1.09 13.04 -6.95
C HIS A 245 2.51 12.72 -7.45
N LYS A 246 3.11 11.62 -6.96
CA LYS A 246 4.42 11.17 -7.43
C LYS A 246 4.44 10.92 -8.93
N ARG A 247 3.48 10.15 -9.43
CA ARG A 247 3.43 9.79 -10.86
C ARG A 247 3.14 10.97 -11.75
N ILE A 248 2.18 11.80 -11.36
CA ILE A 248 1.87 13.03 -12.10
C ILE A 248 3.13 13.92 -12.16
N ALA A 249 3.77 14.22 -11.03
CA ALA A 249 4.96 15.06 -11.01
C ALA A 249 6.11 14.49 -11.85
N LEU A 250 6.40 13.19 -11.78
CA LEU A 250 7.46 12.55 -12.54
C LEU A 250 7.18 12.51 -14.05
N LEU A 251 5.92 12.58 -14.48
CA LEU A 251 5.54 12.56 -15.89
C LEU A 251 5.34 13.95 -16.49
N THR A 252 5.05 14.97 -15.68
CA THR A 252 4.67 16.31 -16.17
C THR A 252 5.63 17.42 -15.81
N SER A 253 6.44 17.25 -14.75
CA SER A 253 7.33 18.30 -14.27
C SER A 253 8.75 18.08 -14.76
N ALA A 254 9.41 19.17 -15.16
CA ALA A 254 10.80 19.10 -15.62
C ALA A 254 11.77 18.68 -14.51
N ARG A 255 11.44 19.00 -13.26
CA ARG A 255 12.29 18.73 -12.09
C ARG A 255 11.48 18.53 -10.84
N VAL A 256 11.95 17.62 -9.97
CA VAL A 256 11.44 17.43 -8.61
C VAL A 256 12.53 17.80 -7.60
N ILE A 257 12.15 18.49 -6.53
CA ILE A 257 13.08 19.00 -5.51
C ILE A 257 12.67 18.55 -4.11
N PRO A 258 13.58 18.53 -3.14
CA PRO A 258 13.26 18.32 -1.74
C PRO A 258 12.20 19.32 -1.26
N LEU A 259 11.19 18.85 -0.52
CA LEU A 259 10.14 19.70 0.05
C LEU A 259 10.70 20.83 0.92
N ALA A 260 11.85 20.62 1.58
CA ALA A 260 12.50 21.64 2.39
C ALA A 260 13.02 22.82 1.55
N ASP A 261 13.50 22.55 0.33
CA ASP A 261 13.99 23.60 -0.58
C ASP A 261 12.83 24.41 -1.15
N TRP A 262 11.77 23.72 -1.55
CA TRP A 262 10.52 24.37 -1.96
C TRP A 262 9.92 25.24 -0.84
N ALA A 263 9.86 24.72 0.39
CA ALA A 263 9.32 25.45 1.54
C ALA A 263 10.13 26.72 1.84
N ARG A 264 11.45 26.66 1.67
CA ARG A 264 12.34 27.83 1.83
C ARG A 264 12.07 28.88 0.75
N ALA A 265 11.95 28.45 -0.50
CA ALA A 265 11.64 29.36 -1.62
C ALA A 265 10.25 29.99 -1.50
N ALA A 266 9.28 29.27 -0.95
CA ALA A 266 7.91 29.74 -0.71
C ALA A 266 7.72 30.48 0.63
N GLU A 267 8.80 30.70 1.40
CA GLU A 267 8.77 31.35 2.74
C GLU A 267 7.84 30.63 3.74
N ILE A 268 7.65 29.30 3.58
CA ILE A 268 6.82 28.47 4.45
C ILE A 268 7.70 27.74 5.47
N ARG A 269 7.29 27.76 6.75
CA ARG A 269 8.00 27.01 7.79
C ARG A 269 8.00 25.51 7.47
N GLY A 270 9.15 24.84 7.61
CA GLY A 270 9.33 23.43 7.23
C GLY A 270 8.35 22.47 7.93
N ASN A 271 7.98 22.72 9.20
CA ASN A 271 6.97 21.92 9.90
C ASN A 271 5.55 22.11 9.30
N VAL A 272 5.23 23.30 8.80
CA VAL A 272 3.97 23.57 8.11
C VAL A 272 3.94 22.83 6.77
N ALA A 273 5.01 22.93 5.98
CA ALA A 273 5.12 22.21 4.71
C ALA A 273 5.03 20.68 4.92
N ALA A 274 5.73 20.14 5.94
CA ALA A 274 5.65 18.73 6.27
C ALA A 274 4.24 18.27 6.73
N ASN A 275 3.50 19.13 7.43
CA ASN A 275 2.10 18.87 7.78
C ASN A 275 1.19 18.88 6.56
N LYS A 276 1.36 19.85 5.65
CA LYS A 276 0.63 19.90 4.38
C LYS A 276 0.90 18.65 3.54
N ALA A 277 2.15 18.22 3.43
CA ALA A 277 2.55 16.99 2.74
C ALA A 277 1.88 15.74 3.34
N ARG A 278 1.89 15.58 4.66
CA ARG A 278 1.23 14.45 5.33
C ARG A 278 -0.29 14.40 5.12
N ARG A 279 -0.92 15.57 5.08
CA ARG A 279 -2.37 15.71 4.83
C ARG A 279 -2.71 15.72 3.34
N GLN A 280 -1.69 15.60 2.49
CA GLN A 280 -1.86 15.67 1.04
C GLN A 280 -2.64 16.90 0.56
N THR A 281 -2.46 18.05 1.24
CA THR A 281 -3.03 19.34 0.84
C THR A 281 -2.15 20.08 -0.17
N ILE A 282 -0.93 19.61 -0.36
CA ILE A 282 -0.01 19.99 -1.45
C ILE A 282 0.43 18.70 -2.16
N PRO A 283 0.84 18.74 -3.45
CA PRO A 283 1.18 17.55 -4.23
C PRO A 283 2.59 17.03 -3.91
N ALA A 284 2.88 16.87 -2.61
CA ALA A 284 4.13 16.30 -2.14
C ALA A 284 4.04 14.76 -2.05
N PHE A 285 5.15 14.10 -2.33
CA PHE A 285 5.28 12.65 -2.30
C PHE A 285 6.67 12.26 -1.76
N ARG A 286 6.84 10.99 -1.41
CA ARG A 286 8.15 10.49 -0.97
C ARG A 286 8.90 9.83 -2.11
N MET A 287 10.17 10.21 -2.23
CA MET A 287 11.19 9.46 -2.95
C MET A 287 12.15 8.87 -1.93
N ARG A 288 12.19 7.53 -1.85
CA ARG A 288 12.84 6.82 -0.75
C ARG A 288 12.21 7.27 0.58
N HIS A 289 12.94 7.98 1.44
CA HIS A 289 12.44 8.43 2.75
C HIS A 289 12.21 9.95 2.84
N ARG A 290 12.43 10.69 1.75
CA ARG A 290 12.40 12.17 1.74
C ARG A 290 11.16 12.69 1.05
N TRP A 291 10.52 13.69 1.65
CA TRP A 291 9.47 14.44 1.00
C TRP A 291 10.01 15.26 -0.17
N THR A 292 9.37 15.15 -1.28
CA THR A 292 9.72 15.76 -2.57
C THR A 292 8.48 16.38 -3.18
N ILE A 293 8.65 17.39 -4.03
CA ILE A 293 7.57 18.09 -4.72
C ILE A 293 8.08 18.52 -6.09
N ALA A 294 7.19 18.75 -7.05
CA ALA A 294 7.53 19.37 -8.34
C ALA A 294 8.06 20.81 -8.10
N GLU A 295 9.17 21.18 -8.76
CA GLU A 295 9.80 22.50 -8.59
C GLU A 295 8.88 23.64 -9.08
N ASP A 296 8.09 23.37 -10.09
CA ASP A 296 7.14 24.29 -10.73
C ASP A 296 5.80 24.39 -10.00
N TYR A 297 5.66 23.71 -8.86
CA TYR A 297 4.44 23.82 -8.06
C TYR A 297 4.38 25.14 -7.30
N HIS A 298 3.35 25.94 -7.59
CA HIS A 298 3.01 27.15 -6.84
C HIS A 298 1.70 26.97 -6.10
N GLU A 299 1.73 27.17 -4.78
CA GLU A 299 0.50 27.18 -3.99
C GLU A 299 -0.31 28.43 -4.37
N MET A 300 -1.52 28.26 -4.90
CA MET A 300 -2.39 29.38 -5.18
C MET A 300 -2.74 30.07 -3.86
N THR A 301 -2.21 31.27 -3.64
CA THR A 301 -2.64 32.14 -2.54
C THR A 301 -4.10 32.47 -2.79
N PRO A 302 -5.02 32.29 -1.82
CA PRO A 302 -6.39 32.75 -2.00
C PRO A 302 -6.37 34.26 -2.30
N PRO A 303 -7.19 34.77 -3.20
CA PRO A 303 -7.32 36.18 -3.40
C PRO A 303 -7.69 36.83 -2.05
N THR A 304 -6.94 37.85 -1.66
CA THR A 304 -7.14 38.68 -0.47
C THR A 304 -8.50 39.36 -0.49
#